data_f531678b1eba10c59af5d00db07a7eb6
#
_entry.id   f531678b1eba10c59af5d00db07a7eb6
#
_cell.length_a   1.000
_cell.length_b   1.000
_cell.length_c   1.000
_cell.angle_alpha   90.00
_cell.angle_beta   90.00
_cell.angle_gamma   90.00
#
_symmetry.space_group_name_H-M   'P 1'
#
loop_
_entity.id
_entity.type
_entity.pdbx_description
1 polymer ?
#
loop_
_entity_poly.entity_id
_entity_poly.type
_entity_poly.pdbx_seq_one_letter_code
_entity_poly.pdbx_strand_id
1 'polypeptide(L)'
;VNFAVYLELLRVVPVRRLLLVGMVARFPHSAAGVLLTLHVVQTLDRGYAAAGTVAALVTIGIAVGAPWRGRRVDSVGLRRALIPSIIAEAVIWSIAPRLPYEWLLLAALVGGLFTLPVFSVVRQSLGVLVEGQSRRTAFTLDAISTETIFMVGPAVGIVLATQVSTVLGLTLVGFATAAAGILLMIYNPPTRTGQPGALPAPSEAEDSAMAVESVVAAAPARVNEASAELMPRAAVPMLRRMGGRVGSRFGSRFAWVTIPLAVVMAVAAGAGLALSGTEVGIIATLEHTGKEEQLGLVFAAWCAASIVGGLLYGALHKPISPLVLLLGMGVLTIPMAFATDTLSLSLLSIAPGLLCAPVLSAASEKVADLVPEKRRGEAMGWYGSALTSGVAVGAPLAGLLIDTAGPWGGFVAVGGAAALIGTAGLAAQQVRRRRAPVG
;
A
#
# COMPACT_ATOMS: atom_id res chain seq x y z
N VAL A 1 -20.88 -11.27 -13.74
CA VAL A 1 -19.90 -10.15 -13.79
C VAL A 1 -20.59 -9.01 -14.50
N ASN A 2 -20.73 -7.84 -13.86
CA ASN A 2 -21.41 -6.67 -14.43
C ASN A 2 -20.39 -5.56 -14.72
N PHE A 3 -19.97 -5.45 -15.96
CA PHE A 3 -19.02 -4.41 -16.37
C PHE A 3 -19.66 -3.01 -16.53
N ALA A 4 -21.01 -2.91 -16.59
CA ALA A 4 -21.69 -1.61 -16.64
C ALA A 4 -21.38 -0.74 -15.40
N VAL A 5 -21.09 -1.36 -14.25
CA VAL A 5 -20.70 -0.67 -13.00
C VAL A 5 -19.50 0.25 -13.18
N TYR A 6 -18.54 -0.09 -14.06
CA TYR A 6 -17.39 0.77 -14.36
C TYR A 6 -17.80 2.04 -15.09
N LEU A 7 -18.69 1.91 -16.09
CA LEU A 7 -19.18 3.07 -16.85
C LEU A 7 -20.05 3.96 -15.97
N GLU A 8 -20.90 3.37 -15.15
CA GLU A 8 -21.73 4.11 -14.17
C GLU A 8 -20.85 4.87 -13.19
N LEU A 9 -19.82 4.21 -12.65
CA LEU A 9 -18.90 4.82 -11.70
C LEU A 9 -18.11 5.99 -12.35
N LEU A 10 -17.63 5.82 -13.57
CA LEU A 10 -16.90 6.88 -14.30
C LEU A 10 -17.80 8.06 -14.73
N ARG A 11 -19.13 7.89 -14.75
CA ARG A 11 -20.10 9.01 -14.90
C ARG A 11 -20.18 9.85 -13.64
N VAL A 12 -19.83 9.31 -12.47
CA VAL A 12 -19.76 10.07 -11.20
C VAL A 12 -18.57 11.01 -11.26
N VAL A 13 -18.85 12.28 -11.55
CA VAL A 13 -17.81 13.32 -11.80
C VAL A 13 -16.77 13.42 -10.68
N PRO A 14 -17.12 13.41 -9.36
CA PRO A 14 -16.14 13.44 -8.29
C PRO A 14 -15.16 12.26 -8.32
N VAL A 15 -15.65 11.04 -8.59
CA VAL A 15 -14.81 9.82 -8.66
C VAL A 15 -13.85 9.91 -9.84
N ARG A 16 -14.36 10.23 -11.02
CA ARG A 16 -13.54 10.40 -12.24
C ARG A 16 -12.45 11.44 -12.06
N ARG A 17 -12.78 12.60 -11.51
CA ARG A 17 -11.80 13.67 -11.23
C ARG A 17 -10.75 13.21 -10.22
N LEU A 18 -11.16 12.53 -9.16
CA LEU A 18 -10.24 12.01 -8.15
C LEU A 18 -9.25 11.00 -8.73
N LEU A 19 -9.73 10.05 -9.54
CA LEU A 19 -8.86 9.07 -10.20
C LEU A 19 -7.85 9.74 -11.14
N LEU A 20 -8.30 10.70 -11.97
CA LEU A 20 -7.43 11.45 -12.88
C LEU A 20 -6.38 12.27 -12.12
N VAL A 21 -6.78 13.03 -11.10
CA VAL A 21 -5.85 13.81 -10.26
C VAL A 21 -4.88 12.85 -9.54
N GLY A 22 -5.38 11.72 -9.05
CA GLY A 22 -4.54 10.69 -8.43
C GLY A 22 -3.51 10.10 -9.38
N MET A 23 -3.86 9.85 -10.65
CA MET A 23 -2.92 9.39 -11.68
C MET A 23 -1.82 10.43 -11.93
N VAL A 24 -2.20 11.67 -12.19
CA VAL A 24 -1.24 12.78 -12.42
C VAL A 24 -0.32 12.96 -11.21
N ALA A 25 -0.86 12.88 -9.99
CA ALA A 25 -0.10 13.09 -8.77
C ALA A 25 0.90 11.96 -8.43
N ARG A 26 0.63 10.72 -8.89
CA ARG A 26 1.52 9.57 -8.67
C ARG A 26 2.61 9.44 -9.73
N PHE A 27 2.38 9.97 -10.91
CA PHE A 27 3.25 9.78 -12.07
C PHE A 27 4.70 10.23 -11.83
N PRO A 28 5.00 11.43 -11.31
CA PRO A 28 6.38 11.85 -11.05
C PRO A 28 7.09 10.91 -10.08
N HIS A 29 6.39 10.46 -9.04
CA HIS A 29 6.94 9.56 -8.03
C HIS A 29 7.35 8.19 -8.62
N SER A 30 6.63 7.67 -9.60
CA SER A 30 6.95 6.39 -10.23
C SER A 30 8.23 6.45 -11.08
N ALA A 31 8.56 7.61 -11.63
CA ALA A 31 9.81 7.84 -12.37
C ALA A 31 11.02 8.05 -11.45
N ALA A 32 10.80 8.54 -10.23
CA ALA A 32 11.84 8.93 -9.29
C ALA A 32 12.81 7.80 -8.93
N GLY A 33 12.31 6.58 -8.72
CA GLY A 33 13.11 5.44 -8.29
C GLY A 33 14.22 5.08 -9.28
N VAL A 34 13.89 4.96 -10.56
CA VAL A 34 14.86 4.66 -11.63
C VAL A 34 15.82 5.83 -11.84
N LEU A 35 15.28 7.06 -11.87
CA LEU A 35 16.13 8.27 -11.97
C LEU A 35 17.15 8.36 -10.86
N LEU A 36 16.75 8.08 -9.61
CA LEU A 36 17.62 8.12 -8.46
C LEU A 36 18.70 7.04 -8.53
N THR A 37 18.34 5.84 -8.97
CA THR A 37 19.30 4.74 -9.20
C THR A 37 20.33 5.13 -10.25
N LEU A 38 19.88 5.63 -11.41
CA LEU A 38 20.77 6.05 -12.49
C LEU A 38 21.64 7.26 -12.08
N HIS A 39 21.11 8.17 -11.26
CA HIS A 39 21.88 9.28 -10.70
C HIS A 39 23.07 8.81 -9.84
N VAL A 40 22.82 7.86 -8.92
CA VAL A 40 23.87 7.29 -8.06
C VAL A 40 24.92 6.54 -8.89
N VAL A 41 24.50 5.78 -9.89
CA VAL A 41 25.42 4.97 -10.70
C VAL A 41 26.16 5.80 -11.73
N GLN A 42 25.48 6.67 -12.49
CA GLN A 42 26.06 7.38 -13.62
C GLN A 42 26.66 8.74 -13.26
N THR A 43 26.09 9.44 -12.28
CA THR A 43 26.51 10.81 -11.93
C THR A 43 27.45 10.83 -10.73
N LEU A 44 27.18 10.00 -9.71
CA LEU A 44 28.02 9.91 -8.52
C LEU A 44 29.10 8.82 -8.63
N ASP A 45 29.11 8.07 -9.74
CA ASP A 45 30.06 6.98 -10.02
C ASP A 45 30.14 5.96 -8.87
N ARG A 46 28.97 5.57 -8.32
CA ARG A 46 28.83 4.59 -7.25
C ARG A 46 28.19 3.32 -7.80
N GLY A 47 28.48 2.18 -7.18
CA GLY A 47 27.89 0.90 -7.60
C GLY A 47 26.40 0.77 -7.27
N TYR A 48 25.74 -0.23 -7.84
CA TYR A 48 24.31 -0.54 -7.62
C TYR A 48 23.97 -0.79 -6.14
N ALA A 49 24.91 -1.32 -5.34
CA ALA A 49 24.71 -1.47 -3.90
C ALA A 49 24.50 -0.13 -3.20
N ALA A 50 25.24 0.92 -3.61
CA ALA A 50 25.06 2.28 -3.11
C ALA A 50 23.70 2.86 -3.53
N ALA A 51 23.28 2.63 -4.79
CA ALA A 51 21.95 3.03 -5.27
C ALA A 51 20.83 2.32 -4.48
N GLY A 52 20.99 1.03 -4.23
CA GLY A 52 20.08 0.24 -3.38
C GLY A 52 19.96 0.78 -1.96
N THR A 53 21.07 1.26 -1.37
CA THR A 53 21.06 1.90 -0.04
C THR A 53 20.23 3.19 -0.04
N VAL A 54 20.38 4.03 -1.05
CA VAL A 54 19.58 5.26 -1.22
C VAL A 54 18.10 4.92 -1.35
N ALA A 55 17.77 3.96 -2.21
CA ALA A 55 16.39 3.49 -2.40
C ALA A 55 15.78 2.91 -1.10
N ALA A 56 16.57 2.16 -0.33
CA ALA A 56 16.14 1.64 0.96
C ALA A 56 15.83 2.75 1.96
N LEU A 57 16.64 3.82 2.01
CA LEU A 57 16.40 4.96 2.90
C LEU A 57 15.15 5.76 2.50
N VAL A 58 14.90 5.97 1.20
CA VAL A 58 13.62 6.54 0.72
C VAL A 58 12.46 5.67 1.21
N THR A 59 12.55 4.36 1.01
CA THR A 59 11.52 3.38 1.40
C THR A 59 11.25 3.40 2.90
N ILE A 60 12.30 3.42 3.73
CA ILE A 60 12.18 3.54 5.20
C ILE A 60 11.51 4.87 5.57
N GLY A 61 11.92 5.97 4.95
CA GLY A 61 11.29 7.28 5.15
C GLY A 61 9.80 7.27 4.84
N ILE A 62 9.41 6.68 3.70
CA ILE A 62 8.00 6.51 3.30
C ILE A 62 7.23 5.71 4.34
N ALA A 63 7.75 4.56 4.76
CA ALA A 63 7.09 3.66 5.70
C ALA A 63 6.89 4.32 7.08
N VAL A 64 7.90 5.02 7.60
CA VAL A 64 7.82 5.73 8.88
C VAL A 64 6.91 6.96 8.80
N GLY A 65 6.98 7.70 7.69
CA GLY A 65 6.20 8.93 7.50
C GLY A 65 4.71 8.71 7.21
N ALA A 66 4.34 7.59 6.58
CA ALA A 66 2.98 7.39 6.09
C ALA A 66 1.89 7.46 7.18
N PRO A 67 2.00 6.81 8.36
CA PRO A 67 1.00 6.91 9.40
C PRO A 67 0.89 8.32 10.01
N TRP A 68 2.02 9.01 10.14
CA TRP A 68 2.04 10.38 10.63
C TRP A 68 1.34 11.35 9.66
N ARG A 69 1.64 11.23 8.37
CA ARG A 69 0.98 12.04 7.32
C ARG A 69 -0.52 11.75 7.27
N GLY A 70 -0.91 10.47 7.31
CA GLY A 70 -2.33 10.07 7.34
C GLY A 70 -3.08 10.65 8.55
N ARG A 71 -2.49 10.54 9.75
CA ARG A 71 -3.05 11.16 10.96
C ARG A 71 -3.18 12.68 10.84
N ARG A 72 -2.21 13.32 10.19
CA ARG A 72 -2.24 14.77 9.98
C ARG A 72 -3.41 15.16 9.05
N VAL A 73 -3.67 14.39 7.99
CA VAL A 73 -4.87 14.57 7.15
C VAL A 73 -6.14 14.45 7.99
N ASP A 74 -6.23 13.45 8.88
CA ASP A 74 -7.37 13.24 9.76
C ASP A 74 -7.54 14.38 10.79
N SER A 75 -6.46 15.01 11.27
CA SER A 75 -6.53 15.99 12.36
C SER A 75 -6.72 17.43 11.91
N VAL A 76 -5.97 17.86 10.87
CA VAL A 76 -5.95 19.26 10.44
C VAL A 76 -6.58 19.49 9.07
N GLY A 77 -7.06 18.43 8.44
CA GLY A 77 -7.64 18.44 7.09
C GLY A 77 -6.59 18.40 5.98
N LEU A 78 -7.04 18.03 4.77
CA LEU A 78 -6.17 17.72 3.65
C LEU A 78 -5.25 18.89 3.27
N ARG A 79 -5.81 20.08 3.04
CA ARG A 79 -5.04 21.24 2.58
C ARG A 79 -3.85 21.58 3.45
N ARG A 80 -4.05 21.66 4.79
CA ARG A 80 -2.98 21.97 5.74
C ARG A 80 -2.01 20.80 5.92
N ALA A 81 -2.48 19.58 5.78
CA ALA A 81 -1.64 18.40 5.90
C ALA A 81 -0.64 18.25 4.75
N LEU A 82 -0.98 18.71 3.54
CA LEU A 82 -0.12 18.58 2.35
C LEU A 82 1.03 19.60 2.32
N ILE A 83 0.89 20.77 2.97
CA ILE A 83 1.88 21.86 2.89
C ILE A 83 3.32 21.39 3.20
N PRO A 84 3.59 20.66 4.30
CA PRO A 84 4.97 20.22 4.58
C PRO A 84 5.54 19.30 3.51
N SER A 85 4.71 18.41 2.95
CA SER A 85 5.15 17.51 1.88
C SER A 85 5.43 18.25 0.58
N ILE A 86 4.59 19.22 0.20
CA ILE A 86 4.79 20.04 -1.01
C ILE A 86 6.12 20.82 -0.93
N ILE A 87 6.38 21.47 0.22
CA ILE A 87 7.61 22.22 0.43
C ILE A 87 8.82 21.27 0.43
N ALA A 88 8.73 20.14 1.13
CA ALA A 88 9.81 19.17 1.23
C ALA A 88 10.15 18.57 -0.14
N GLU A 89 9.17 18.17 -0.94
CA GLU A 89 9.38 17.63 -2.30
C GLU A 89 10.09 18.65 -3.19
N ALA A 90 9.64 19.91 -3.19
CA ALA A 90 10.27 20.95 -3.99
C ALA A 90 11.71 21.23 -3.54
N VAL A 91 11.95 21.39 -2.24
CA VAL A 91 13.26 21.77 -1.69
C VAL A 91 14.26 20.60 -1.75
N ILE A 92 13.85 19.43 -1.26
CA ILE A 92 14.75 18.27 -1.15
C ILE A 92 15.21 17.83 -2.54
N TRP A 93 14.29 17.62 -3.48
CA TRP A 93 14.66 17.17 -4.82
C TRP A 93 15.31 18.25 -5.71
N SER A 94 15.23 19.52 -5.31
CA SER A 94 16.07 20.58 -5.92
C SER A 94 17.51 20.55 -5.44
N ILE A 95 17.76 20.12 -4.19
CA ILE A 95 19.08 20.15 -3.57
C ILE A 95 19.75 18.77 -3.65
N ALA A 96 19.04 17.70 -3.33
CA ALA A 96 19.55 16.34 -3.20
C ALA A 96 20.38 15.85 -4.40
N PRO A 97 20.00 16.10 -5.67
CA PRO A 97 20.77 15.65 -6.82
C PRO A 97 22.14 16.35 -6.99
N ARG A 98 22.40 17.39 -6.20
CA ARG A 98 23.66 18.15 -6.22
C ARG A 98 24.55 17.84 -5.02
N LEU A 99 24.08 16.98 -4.11
CA LEU A 99 24.80 16.61 -2.91
C LEU A 99 25.76 15.44 -3.16
N PRO A 100 26.87 15.36 -2.45
CA PRO A 100 27.66 14.15 -2.39
C PRO A 100 26.88 13.01 -1.76
N TYR A 101 27.31 11.78 -2.03
CA TYR A 101 26.59 10.56 -1.69
C TYR A 101 26.12 10.48 -0.22
N GLU A 102 26.98 10.87 0.71
CA GLU A 102 26.71 10.80 2.16
C GLU A 102 25.52 11.69 2.55
N TRP A 103 25.43 12.88 2.00
CA TRP A 103 24.33 13.82 2.22
C TRP A 103 23.06 13.42 1.44
N LEU A 104 23.24 12.77 0.28
CA LEU A 104 22.12 12.21 -0.48
C LEU A 104 21.39 11.13 0.33
N LEU A 105 22.08 10.31 1.13
CA LEU A 105 21.49 9.33 2.02
C LEU A 105 20.51 9.98 3.02
N LEU A 106 20.93 11.07 3.65
CA LEU A 106 20.07 11.82 4.56
C LEU A 106 18.89 12.48 3.83
N ALA A 107 19.16 13.10 2.68
CA ALA A 107 18.12 13.70 1.85
C ALA A 107 17.09 12.67 1.37
N ALA A 108 17.52 11.47 1.02
CA ALA A 108 16.66 10.36 0.63
C ALA A 108 15.72 9.91 1.77
N LEU A 109 16.25 9.76 2.99
CA LEU A 109 15.46 9.42 4.16
C LEU A 109 14.42 10.51 4.47
N VAL A 110 14.84 11.79 4.48
CA VAL A 110 13.96 12.93 4.78
C VAL A 110 12.94 13.11 3.64
N GLY A 111 13.35 12.99 2.37
CA GLY A 111 12.45 12.99 1.21
C GLY A 111 11.37 11.93 1.32
N GLY A 112 11.75 10.69 1.65
CA GLY A 112 10.80 9.62 1.92
C GLY A 112 9.84 9.94 3.06
N LEU A 113 10.34 10.51 4.17
CA LEU A 113 9.51 10.88 5.33
C LEU A 113 8.41 11.89 4.96
N PHE A 114 8.70 12.83 4.08
CA PHE A 114 7.77 13.88 3.65
C PHE A 114 7.11 13.61 2.30
N THR A 115 7.31 12.45 1.68
CA THR A 115 6.67 12.09 0.40
C THR A 115 5.17 12.37 0.42
N LEU A 116 4.65 12.88 -0.69
CA LEU A 116 3.25 13.26 -0.82
C LEU A 116 2.31 12.06 -0.59
N PRO A 117 1.32 12.12 0.33
CA PRO A 117 0.49 10.97 0.70
C PRO A 117 -0.64 10.67 -0.30
N VAL A 118 -0.36 10.71 -1.61
CA VAL A 118 -1.38 10.60 -2.68
C VAL A 118 -2.17 9.30 -2.57
N PHE A 119 -1.49 8.17 -2.34
CA PHE A 119 -2.15 6.86 -2.23
C PHE A 119 -3.16 6.80 -1.09
N SER A 120 -2.78 7.31 0.08
CA SER A 120 -3.67 7.34 1.26
C SER A 120 -4.85 8.27 1.03
N VAL A 121 -4.60 9.45 0.46
CA VAL A 121 -5.64 10.46 0.20
C VAL A 121 -6.66 9.99 -0.82
N VAL A 122 -6.22 9.44 -1.96
CA VAL A 122 -7.12 8.93 -2.99
C VAL A 122 -8.00 7.81 -2.45
N ARG A 123 -7.41 6.83 -1.73
CA ARG A 123 -8.18 5.72 -1.16
C ARG A 123 -9.11 6.16 -0.04
N GLN A 124 -8.70 7.10 0.81
CA GLN A 124 -9.57 7.67 1.83
C GLN A 124 -10.77 8.38 1.19
N SER A 125 -10.52 9.18 0.15
CA SER A 125 -11.58 9.92 -0.56
C SER A 125 -12.52 8.98 -1.32
N LEU A 126 -12.01 7.95 -1.99
CA LEU A 126 -12.88 6.93 -2.62
C LEU A 126 -13.79 6.26 -1.59
N GLY A 127 -13.28 6.01 -0.38
CA GLY A 127 -14.06 5.40 0.71
C GLY A 127 -15.24 6.23 1.21
N VAL A 128 -15.27 7.54 0.93
CA VAL A 128 -16.36 8.46 1.32
C VAL A 128 -17.18 8.98 0.14
N LEU A 129 -16.75 8.70 -1.09
CA LEU A 129 -17.47 9.10 -2.29
C LEU A 129 -18.49 8.06 -2.75
N VAL A 130 -18.25 6.78 -2.47
CA VAL A 130 -19.06 5.66 -2.94
C VAL A 130 -19.12 4.53 -1.92
N GLU A 131 -20.20 3.74 -1.98
CA GLU A 131 -20.46 2.62 -1.07
C GLU A 131 -20.67 1.29 -1.80
N GLY A 132 -20.70 0.21 -1.04
CA GLY A 132 -21.06 -1.13 -1.52
C GLY A 132 -20.17 -1.60 -2.68
N GLN A 133 -20.81 -2.09 -3.74
CA GLN A 133 -20.12 -2.59 -4.94
C GLN A 133 -19.36 -1.48 -5.67
N SER A 134 -19.90 -0.26 -5.73
CA SER A 134 -19.24 0.89 -6.36
C SER A 134 -17.93 1.25 -5.66
N ARG A 135 -17.84 1.09 -4.35
CA ARG A 135 -16.59 1.28 -3.59
C ARG A 135 -15.52 0.29 -4.03
N ARG A 136 -15.87 -1.01 -4.16
CA ARG A 136 -14.95 -2.03 -4.66
C ARG A 136 -14.45 -1.71 -6.05
N THR A 137 -15.37 -1.38 -6.97
CA THR A 137 -15.04 -0.99 -8.33
C THR A 137 -14.11 0.23 -8.35
N ALA A 138 -14.32 1.22 -7.48
CA ALA A 138 -13.48 2.41 -7.36
C ALA A 138 -12.06 2.06 -6.87
N PHE A 139 -11.92 1.23 -5.83
CA PHE A 139 -10.60 0.76 -5.36
C PHE A 139 -9.88 -0.08 -6.41
N THR A 140 -10.63 -0.85 -7.20
CA THR A 140 -10.06 -1.62 -8.32
C THR A 140 -9.53 -0.72 -9.42
N LEU A 141 -10.29 0.32 -9.82
CA LEU A 141 -9.81 1.32 -10.79
C LEU A 141 -8.60 2.08 -10.26
N ASP A 142 -8.54 2.38 -8.96
CA ASP A 142 -7.37 2.97 -8.33
C ASP A 142 -6.14 2.05 -8.40
N ALA A 143 -6.32 0.75 -8.14
CA ALA A 143 -5.25 -0.25 -8.26
C ALA A 143 -4.75 -0.37 -9.71
N ILE A 144 -5.66 -0.50 -10.68
CA ILE A 144 -5.33 -0.55 -12.11
C ILE A 144 -4.59 0.72 -12.56
N SER A 145 -5.06 1.89 -12.13
CA SER A 145 -4.41 3.17 -12.41
C SER A 145 -2.99 3.20 -11.86
N THR A 146 -2.80 2.66 -10.68
CA THR A 146 -1.48 2.56 -10.03
C THR A 146 -0.55 1.65 -10.82
N GLU A 147 -0.99 0.46 -11.22
CA GLU A 147 -0.21 -0.47 -12.05
C GLU A 147 0.22 0.18 -13.38
N THR A 148 -0.73 0.86 -14.04
CA THR A 148 -0.43 1.56 -15.31
C THR A 148 0.66 2.63 -15.13
N ILE A 149 0.62 3.38 -14.02
CA ILE A 149 1.61 4.41 -13.72
C ILE A 149 2.98 3.79 -13.44
N PHE A 150 3.04 2.72 -12.66
CA PHE A 150 4.29 2.02 -12.37
C PHE A 150 4.87 1.28 -13.58
N MET A 151 4.06 0.96 -14.58
CA MET A 151 4.52 0.44 -15.86
C MET A 151 5.19 1.53 -16.74
N VAL A 152 4.59 2.72 -16.80
CA VAL A 152 5.03 3.81 -17.70
C VAL A 152 6.09 4.70 -17.03
N GLY A 153 6.01 4.93 -15.73
CA GLY A 153 6.85 5.86 -15.00
C GLY A 153 8.36 5.57 -15.11
N PRO A 154 8.83 4.34 -14.89
CA PRO A 154 10.23 3.99 -15.06
C PRO A 154 10.78 4.29 -16.45
N ALA A 155 9.99 4.04 -17.51
CA ALA A 155 10.40 4.36 -18.89
C ALA A 155 10.63 5.87 -19.07
N VAL A 156 9.75 6.71 -18.53
CA VAL A 156 9.95 8.16 -18.54
C VAL A 156 11.17 8.56 -17.72
N GLY A 157 11.39 7.91 -16.56
CA GLY A 157 12.60 8.12 -15.75
C GLY A 157 13.90 7.85 -16.53
N ILE A 158 13.94 6.74 -17.28
CA ILE A 158 15.07 6.40 -18.15
C ILE A 158 15.28 7.48 -19.24
N VAL A 159 14.21 7.87 -19.92
CA VAL A 159 14.30 8.93 -20.95
C VAL A 159 14.82 10.23 -20.36
N LEU A 160 14.36 10.65 -19.19
CA LEU A 160 14.87 11.85 -18.52
C LEU A 160 16.34 11.71 -18.15
N ALA A 161 16.78 10.54 -17.66
CA ALA A 161 18.18 10.29 -17.32
C ALA A 161 19.10 10.34 -18.55
N THR A 162 18.68 9.77 -19.67
CA THR A 162 19.50 9.58 -20.86
C THR A 162 19.47 10.77 -21.81
N GLN A 163 18.33 11.44 -21.97
CA GLN A 163 18.12 12.51 -22.94
C GLN A 163 18.29 13.92 -22.34
N VAL A 164 18.14 14.06 -21.01
CA VAL A 164 18.23 15.35 -20.33
C VAL A 164 19.43 15.36 -19.39
N SER A 165 19.27 14.90 -18.19
CA SER A 165 20.29 14.54 -17.20
C SER A 165 19.60 14.00 -15.95
N THR A 166 20.30 13.21 -15.17
CA THR A 166 19.74 12.68 -13.89
C THR A 166 19.48 13.80 -12.88
N VAL A 167 20.33 14.83 -12.81
CA VAL A 167 20.18 15.98 -11.90
C VAL A 167 18.95 16.81 -12.27
N LEU A 168 18.80 17.19 -13.54
CA LEU A 168 17.62 17.93 -14.00
C LEU A 168 16.36 17.06 -13.91
N GLY A 169 16.45 15.78 -14.27
CA GLY A 169 15.35 14.84 -14.17
C GLY A 169 14.78 14.73 -12.75
N LEU A 170 15.64 14.54 -11.74
CA LEU A 170 15.22 14.49 -10.32
C LEU A 170 14.65 15.83 -9.84
N THR A 171 15.25 16.94 -10.27
CA THR A 171 14.73 18.28 -9.95
C THR A 171 13.34 18.50 -10.56
N LEU A 172 13.13 18.12 -11.83
CA LEU A 172 11.84 18.19 -12.50
C LEU A 172 10.79 17.30 -11.83
N VAL A 173 11.16 16.08 -11.45
CA VAL A 173 10.29 15.16 -10.69
C VAL A 173 9.87 15.78 -9.36
N GLY A 174 10.79 16.40 -8.62
CA GLY A 174 10.48 17.08 -7.37
C GLY A 174 9.47 18.22 -7.55
N PHE A 175 9.69 19.10 -8.54
CA PHE A 175 8.75 20.16 -8.86
C PHE A 175 7.41 19.64 -9.38
N ALA A 176 7.42 18.60 -10.22
CA ALA A 176 6.19 17.96 -10.72
C ALA A 176 5.40 17.34 -9.56
N THR A 177 6.06 16.68 -8.60
CA THR A 177 5.41 16.15 -7.39
C THR A 177 4.86 17.27 -6.52
N ALA A 178 5.59 18.37 -6.33
CA ALA A 178 5.12 19.53 -5.59
C ALA A 178 3.91 20.18 -6.29
N ALA A 179 3.95 20.34 -7.61
CA ALA A 179 2.84 20.87 -8.42
C ALA A 179 1.60 19.94 -8.33
N ALA A 180 1.80 18.63 -8.37
CA ALA A 180 0.74 17.65 -8.15
C ALA A 180 0.14 17.74 -6.74
N GLY A 181 0.97 18.01 -5.73
CA GLY A 181 0.51 18.31 -4.37
C GLY A 181 -0.35 19.58 -4.30
N ILE A 182 0.06 20.63 -5.00
CA ILE A 182 -0.73 21.87 -5.12
C ILE A 182 -2.06 21.60 -5.84
N LEU A 183 -2.04 20.83 -6.94
CA LEU A 183 -3.24 20.42 -7.65
C LEU A 183 -4.21 19.67 -6.73
N LEU A 184 -3.69 18.71 -5.94
CA LEU A 184 -4.48 17.96 -4.97
C LEU A 184 -5.01 18.85 -3.84
N MET A 185 -4.24 19.85 -3.39
CA MET A 185 -4.65 20.85 -2.40
C MET A 185 -5.77 21.77 -2.93
N ILE A 186 -5.69 22.19 -4.20
CA ILE A 186 -6.72 23.01 -4.85
C ILE A 186 -7.99 22.17 -5.05
N TYR A 187 -7.86 20.98 -5.60
CA TYR A 187 -8.97 20.06 -5.83
C TYR A 187 -9.65 19.69 -4.51
N ASN A 188 -8.89 19.49 -3.44
CA ASN A 188 -9.36 19.23 -2.08
C ASN A 188 -10.48 18.17 -2.02
N PRO A 189 -10.23 16.92 -2.46
CA PRO A 189 -11.25 15.90 -2.46
C PRO A 189 -11.75 15.62 -1.03
N PRO A 190 -13.03 15.24 -0.87
CA PRO A 190 -13.57 14.95 0.46
C PRO A 190 -12.86 13.75 1.07
N THR A 191 -12.46 13.87 2.33
CA THR A 191 -11.82 12.82 3.12
C THR A 191 -12.72 12.33 4.26
N ARG A 192 -13.90 12.97 4.42
CA ARG A 192 -14.93 12.64 5.42
C ARG A 192 -16.32 12.73 4.82
N THR A 193 -17.23 11.92 5.33
CA THR A 193 -18.66 12.02 5.04
C THR A 193 -19.20 13.39 5.47
N GLY A 194 -20.25 13.87 4.80
CA GLY A 194 -20.80 15.20 5.05
C GLY A 194 -20.00 16.36 4.47
N GLN A 195 -18.79 16.14 3.90
CA GLN A 195 -18.09 17.17 3.14
C GLN A 195 -18.72 17.34 1.75
N PRO A 196 -18.59 18.53 1.11
CA PRO A 196 -19.14 18.75 -0.23
C PRO A 196 -18.67 17.69 -1.22
N GLY A 197 -19.61 17.00 -1.86
CA GLY A 197 -19.35 15.93 -2.82
C GLY A 197 -19.15 14.53 -2.22
N ALA A 198 -19.07 14.40 -0.90
CA ALA A 198 -19.08 13.11 -0.20
C ALA A 198 -20.51 12.61 0.06
N LEU A 199 -20.60 11.35 0.47
CA LEU A 199 -21.83 10.78 1.02
C LEU A 199 -22.34 11.60 2.22
N PRO A 200 -23.66 11.62 2.47
CA PRO A 200 -24.21 12.23 3.68
C PRO A 200 -23.55 11.66 4.94
N ALA A 201 -23.43 12.48 5.98
CA ALA A 201 -23.02 11.98 7.27
C ALA A 201 -24.07 10.96 7.77
N PRO A 202 -23.66 9.85 8.43
CA PRO A 202 -24.60 8.92 9.04
C PRO A 202 -25.58 9.67 9.95
N SER A 203 -26.85 9.29 9.92
CA SER A 203 -27.84 9.86 10.83
C SER A 203 -27.50 9.43 12.28
N GLU A 204 -27.90 10.23 13.30
CA GLU A 204 -27.69 9.84 14.70
C GLU A 204 -28.31 8.47 15.05
N ALA A 205 -29.35 8.06 14.32
CA ALA A 205 -29.97 6.74 14.42
C ALA A 205 -29.06 5.61 13.90
N GLU A 206 -28.33 5.85 12.79
CA GLU A 206 -27.39 4.88 12.23
C GLU A 206 -26.11 4.79 13.06
N ASP A 207 -25.60 5.91 13.58
CA ASP A 207 -24.49 5.93 14.54
C ASP A 207 -24.85 5.17 15.83
N SER A 208 -26.11 5.30 16.29
CA SER A 208 -26.62 4.56 17.45
C SER A 208 -26.76 3.07 17.15
N ALA A 209 -27.23 2.68 15.96
CA ALA A 209 -27.34 1.29 15.54
C ALA A 209 -25.96 0.63 15.39
N MET A 210 -24.98 1.30 14.77
CA MET A 210 -23.60 0.82 14.70
C MET A 210 -22.93 0.75 16.08
N ALA A 211 -23.24 1.68 16.98
CA ALA A 211 -22.77 1.63 18.36
C ALA A 211 -23.36 0.43 19.11
N VAL A 212 -24.65 0.13 18.91
CA VAL A 212 -25.31 -1.04 19.49
C VAL A 212 -24.74 -2.33 18.91
N GLU A 213 -24.52 -2.42 17.60
CA GLU A 213 -23.91 -3.59 16.95
C GLU A 213 -22.46 -3.80 17.42
N SER A 214 -21.69 -2.74 17.59
CA SER A 214 -20.34 -2.81 18.15
C SER A 214 -20.32 -3.20 19.63
N VAL A 215 -21.32 -2.78 20.42
CA VAL A 215 -21.51 -3.16 21.82
C VAL A 215 -21.94 -4.63 21.91
N VAL A 216 -22.85 -5.08 21.05
CA VAL A 216 -23.29 -6.49 21.00
C VAL A 216 -22.14 -7.39 20.54
N ALA A 217 -21.33 -6.97 19.56
CA ALA A 217 -20.13 -7.70 19.14
C ALA A 217 -19.02 -7.74 20.21
N ALA A 218 -19.00 -6.77 21.14
CA ALA A 218 -18.06 -6.69 22.28
C ALA A 218 -18.66 -7.25 23.58
N ALA A 219 -19.94 -7.63 23.60
CA ALA A 219 -20.65 -8.09 24.81
C ALA A 219 -19.97 -9.24 25.57
N PRO A 220 -19.33 -10.25 24.92
CA PRO A 220 -18.66 -11.32 25.65
C PRO A 220 -17.49 -10.85 26.53
N ALA A 221 -16.84 -9.73 26.14
CA ALA A 221 -15.73 -9.19 26.92
C ALA A 221 -16.17 -8.39 28.16
N ARG A 222 -17.36 -7.77 28.09
CA ARG A 222 -17.88 -6.92 29.19
C ARG A 222 -18.65 -7.68 30.27
N VAL A 223 -19.23 -8.84 29.95
CA VAL A 223 -19.85 -9.71 30.96
C VAL A 223 -18.83 -10.20 31.97
N ASN A 224 -17.57 -10.41 31.57
CA ASN A 224 -16.49 -10.76 32.48
C ASN A 224 -16.06 -9.59 33.40
N GLU A 225 -16.18 -8.33 32.95
CA GLU A 225 -15.86 -7.16 33.77
C GLU A 225 -16.95 -6.86 34.80
N ALA A 226 -18.24 -7.03 34.42
CA ALA A 226 -19.37 -6.87 35.34
C ALA A 226 -19.39 -7.95 36.43
N SER A 227 -18.93 -9.18 36.11
CA SER A 227 -18.79 -10.26 37.10
C SER A 227 -17.63 -10.03 38.08
N ALA A 228 -16.64 -9.24 37.71
CA ALA A 228 -15.50 -8.88 38.56
C ALA A 228 -15.86 -7.77 39.57
N GLU A 229 -16.90 -6.96 39.33
CA GLU A 229 -17.35 -5.91 40.25
C GLU A 229 -18.23 -6.44 41.41
N LEU A 230 -18.74 -7.67 41.31
CA LEU A 230 -19.57 -8.31 42.34
C LEU A 230 -18.79 -9.05 43.42
N MET A 231 -17.46 -9.04 43.40
CA MET A 231 -16.64 -9.57 44.49
C MET A 231 -16.29 -8.51 45.54
N PRO A 232 -16.33 -8.82 46.85
CA PRO A 232 -16.06 -7.84 47.92
C PRO A 232 -14.63 -7.33 47.84
N ARG A 233 -14.49 -6.00 47.89
CA ARG A 233 -13.20 -5.30 47.96
C ARG A 233 -12.46 -5.62 49.26
N ALA A 234 -11.59 -6.60 49.22
CA ALA A 234 -10.58 -6.82 50.25
C ALA A 234 -9.19 -6.66 49.62
N ALA A 235 -8.53 -5.58 50.02
CA ALA A 235 -7.09 -5.35 50.04
C ALA A 235 -6.27 -5.72 48.77
N VAL A 236 -6.12 -4.79 47.84
CA VAL A 236 -5.08 -4.83 46.84
C VAL A 236 -3.98 -3.83 47.19
N PRO A 237 -2.73 -4.24 47.36
CA PRO A 237 -1.66 -3.39 47.84
C PRO A 237 -1.19 -2.33 46.82
N MET A 238 -0.68 -1.26 47.41
CA MET A 238 -0.27 0.04 46.87
C MET A 238 0.85 0.02 45.76
N LEU A 239 1.33 -1.14 45.33
CA LEU A 239 2.43 -1.31 44.37
C LEU A 239 2.03 -1.10 42.91
N ARG A 240 0.72 -0.95 42.61
CA ARG A 240 0.23 -0.78 41.21
C ARG A 240 0.23 0.67 40.71
N ARG A 241 0.60 1.63 41.55
CA ARG A 241 0.51 3.07 41.18
C ARG A 241 1.72 3.65 40.42
N MET A 242 2.87 3.00 40.37
CA MET A 242 4.05 3.57 39.70
C MET A 242 4.32 3.04 38.29
N GLY A 243 3.79 1.86 37.87
CA GLY A 243 3.95 1.32 36.53
C GLY A 243 2.90 1.75 35.51
N GLY A 244 1.78 2.34 35.96
CA GLY A 244 0.56 2.53 35.16
C GLY A 244 0.52 3.75 34.24
N ARG A 245 1.40 4.72 34.38
CA ARG A 245 1.26 6.00 33.63
C ARG A 245 1.94 6.05 32.27
N VAL A 246 2.93 5.23 32.02
CA VAL A 246 3.60 5.17 30.72
C VAL A 246 2.91 4.15 29.79
N GLY A 247 2.51 2.99 30.33
CA GLY A 247 1.81 1.94 29.56
C GLY A 247 0.39 2.31 29.14
N SER A 248 -0.36 3.11 29.96
CA SER A 248 -1.75 3.47 29.63
C SER A 248 -1.88 4.49 28.48
N ARG A 249 -0.90 5.36 28.27
CA ARG A 249 -0.89 6.31 27.15
C ARG A 249 -0.55 5.64 25.82
N PHE A 250 0.27 4.59 25.82
CA PHE A 250 0.55 3.78 24.61
C PHE A 250 -0.63 2.85 24.27
N GLY A 251 -1.24 2.19 25.26
CA GLY A 251 -2.38 1.29 25.05
C GLY A 251 -3.64 2.00 24.51
N SER A 252 -3.95 3.20 24.99
CA SER A 252 -5.10 3.97 24.49
C SER A 252 -4.90 4.51 23.06
N ARG A 253 -3.66 4.70 22.64
CA ARG A 253 -3.33 5.26 21.33
C ARG A 253 -3.55 4.24 20.18
N PHE A 254 -3.43 2.95 20.48
CA PHE A 254 -3.59 1.85 19.53
C PHE A 254 -4.81 0.97 19.81
N ALA A 255 -5.72 1.41 20.69
CA ALA A 255 -6.94 0.66 21.02
C ALA A 255 -7.87 0.40 19.82
N TRP A 256 -7.74 1.17 18.73
CA TRP A 256 -8.46 1.00 17.47
C TRP A 256 -7.84 -0.07 16.55
N VAL A 257 -6.61 -0.53 16.84
CA VAL A 257 -5.95 -1.57 16.05
C VAL A 257 -6.52 -2.92 16.48
N THR A 258 -7.46 -3.40 15.71
CA THR A 258 -8.09 -4.71 15.93
C THR A 258 -7.30 -5.83 15.29
N ILE A 259 -7.49 -7.08 15.74
CA ILE A 259 -6.86 -8.25 15.11
C ILE A 259 -7.23 -8.37 13.62
N PRO A 260 -8.49 -8.16 13.18
CA PRO A 260 -8.80 -8.12 11.75
C PRO A 260 -7.99 -7.10 10.97
N LEU A 261 -7.77 -5.92 11.53
CA LEU A 261 -6.96 -4.89 10.89
C LEU A 261 -5.48 -5.33 10.80
N ALA A 262 -4.92 -5.90 11.86
CA ALA A 262 -3.55 -6.44 11.84
C ALA A 262 -3.37 -7.53 10.76
N VAL A 263 -4.38 -8.38 10.56
CA VAL A 263 -4.39 -9.39 9.51
C VAL A 263 -4.38 -8.74 8.12
N VAL A 264 -5.14 -7.67 7.91
CA VAL A 264 -5.13 -6.94 6.62
C VAL A 264 -3.79 -6.24 6.39
N MET A 265 -3.14 -5.71 7.44
CA MET A 265 -1.77 -5.17 7.34
C MET A 265 -0.76 -6.25 6.96
N ALA A 266 -0.88 -7.47 7.52
CA ALA A 266 -0.06 -8.62 7.13
C ALA A 266 -0.30 -9.02 5.66
N VAL A 267 -1.55 -8.95 5.16
CA VAL A 267 -1.84 -9.16 3.73
C VAL A 267 -1.16 -8.09 2.87
N ALA A 268 -1.20 -6.82 3.27
CA ALA A 268 -0.53 -5.76 2.54
C ALA A 268 0.99 -5.97 2.49
N ALA A 269 1.61 -6.35 3.62
CA ALA A 269 3.03 -6.69 3.67
C ALA A 269 3.36 -7.91 2.80
N GLY A 270 2.54 -8.97 2.86
CA GLY A 270 2.69 -10.16 2.01
C GLY A 270 2.56 -9.86 0.52
N ALA A 271 1.64 -8.98 0.14
CA ALA A 271 1.48 -8.53 -1.24
C ALA A 271 2.72 -7.74 -1.72
N GLY A 272 3.19 -6.78 -0.92
CA GLY A 272 4.41 -6.03 -1.22
C GLY A 272 5.64 -6.93 -1.37
N LEU A 273 5.79 -7.92 -0.47
CA LEU A 273 6.86 -8.91 -0.52
C LEU A 273 6.81 -9.74 -1.81
N ALA A 274 5.62 -10.26 -2.16
CA ALA A 274 5.45 -11.05 -3.36
C ALA A 274 5.73 -10.23 -4.62
N LEU A 275 5.23 -8.98 -4.71
CA LEU A 275 5.44 -8.08 -5.84
C LEU A 275 6.93 -7.81 -6.09
N SER A 276 7.63 -7.31 -5.07
CA SER A 276 9.04 -6.93 -5.15
C SER A 276 9.95 -8.13 -5.42
N GLY A 277 9.69 -9.26 -4.73
CA GLY A 277 10.51 -10.44 -4.94
C GLY A 277 10.27 -11.14 -6.28
N THR A 278 9.03 -11.10 -6.81
CA THR A 278 8.72 -11.60 -8.14
C THR A 278 9.43 -10.76 -9.22
N GLU A 279 9.47 -9.44 -9.04
CA GLU A 279 10.22 -8.53 -9.92
C GLU A 279 11.69 -8.93 -10.01
N VAL A 280 12.34 -9.14 -8.86
CA VAL A 280 13.74 -9.58 -8.81
C VAL A 280 13.92 -10.96 -9.44
N GLY A 281 13.00 -11.90 -9.21
CA GLY A 281 13.02 -13.23 -9.84
C GLY A 281 12.89 -13.18 -11.35
N ILE A 282 12.03 -12.31 -11.91
CA ILE A 282 11.90 -12.09 -13.36
C ILE A 282 13.21 -11.56 -13.95
N ILE A 283 13.79 -10.53 -13.31
CA ILE A 283 15.07 -9.94 -13.75
C ILE A 283 16.16 -11.00 -13.75
N ALA A 284 16.33 -11.73 -12.67
CA ALA A 284 17.36 -12.77 -12.54
C ALA A 284 17.19 -13.90 -13.56
N THR A 285 15.95 -14.30 -13.88
CA THR A 285 15.68 -15.33 -14.88
C THR A 285 16.07 -14.86 -16.28
N LEU A 286 15.76 -13.63 -16.63
CA LEU A 286 16.10 -13.05 -17.93
C LEU A 286 17.62 -12.81 -18.06
N GLU A 287 18.27 -12.35 -17.01
CA GLU A 287 19.74 -12.22 -16.96
C GLU A 287 20.42 -13.57 -17.15
N HIS A 288 19.97 -14.61 -16.43
CA HIS A 288 20.51 -15.96 -16.56
C HIS A 288 20.35 -16.55 -17.95
N THR A 289 19.32 -16.13 -18.70
CA THR A 289 19.05 -16.57 -20.07
C THR A 289 19.62 -15.62 -21.14
N GLY A 290 20.26 -14.51 -20.76
CA GLY A 290 20.82 -13.49 -21.66
C GLY A 290 19.76 -12.76 -22.48
N LYS A 291 18.57 -12.53 -21.90
CA LYS A 291 17.41 -11.93 -22.57
C LYS A 291 16.84 -10.73 -21.82
N GLU A 292 17.69 -9.93 -21.16
CA GLU A 292 17.28 -8.78 -20.36
C GLU A 292 16.47 -7.75 -21.18
N GLU A 293 16.75 -7.64 -22.48
CA GLU A 293 16.00 -6.76 -23.40
C GLU A 293 14.50 -7.09 -23.46
N GLN A 294 14.11 -8.32 -23.12
CA GLN A 294 12.72 -8.78 -23.13
C GLN A 294 11.98 -8.56 -21.81
N LEU A 295 12.61 -7.91 -20.81
CA LEU A 295 12.03 -7.60 -19.53
C LEU A 295 10.67 -6.89 -19.66
N GLY A 296 10.59 -5.92 -20.58
CA GLY A 296 9.36 -5.19 -20.86
C GLY A 296 8.19 -6.08 -21.30
N LEU A 297 8.46 -7.19 -22.01
CA LEU A 297 7.41 -8.12 -22.46
C LEU A 297 6.79 -8.87 -21.27
N VAL A 298 7.61 -9.36 -20.34
CA VAL A 298 7.14 -10.07 -19.16
C VAL A 298 6.33 -9.13 -18.24
N PHE A 299 6.83 -7.91 -18.01
CA PHE A 299 6.08 -6.91 -17.24
C PHE A 299 4.79 -6.48 -17.91
N ALA A 300 4.77 -6.36 -19.25
CA ALA A 300 3.54 -6.06 -19.99
C ALA A 300 2.50 -7.18 -19.81
N ALA A 301 2.92 -8.45 -19.89
CA ALA A 301 2.05 -9.59 -19.64
C ALA A 301 1.49 -9.59 -18.21
N TRP A 302 2.35 -9.34 -17.20
CA TRP A 302 1.93 -9.20 -15.79
C TRP A 302 0.93 -8.07 -15.60
N CYS A 303 1.24 -6.86 -16.09
CA CYS A 303 0.37 -5.69 -15.94
C CYS A 303 -0.97 -5.87 -16.66
N ALA A 304 -0.95 -6.43 -17.88
CA ALA A 304 -2.17 -6.75 -18.61
C ALA A 304 -3.05 -7.74 -17.83
N ALA A 305 -2.45 -8.79 -17.25
CA ALA A 305 -3.14 -9.75 -16.41
C ALA A 305 -3.71 -9.06 -15.14
N SER A 306 -2.93 -8.19 -14.48
CA SER A 306 -3.37 -7.43 -13.30
C SER A 306 -4.57 -6.53 -13.61
N ILE A 307 -4.56 -5.85 -14.77
CA ILE A 307 -5.69 -5.05 -15.23
C ILE A 307 -6.93 -5.93 -15.43
N VAL A 308 -6.79 -7.05 -16.15
CA VAL A 308 -7.90 -7.99 -16.38
C VAL A 308 -8.44 -8.55 -15.07
N GLY A 309 -7.57 -9.02 -14.17
CA GLY A 309 -7.93 -9.53 -12.86
C GLY A 309 -8.64 -8.49 -11.99
N GLY A 310 -8.14 -7.25 -12.02
CA GLY A 310 -8.77 -6.11 -11.38
C GLY A 310 -10.18 -5.85 -11.92
N LEU A 311 -10.33 -5.75 -13.23
CA LEU A 311 -11.64 -5.55 -13.88
C LEU A 311 -12.63 -6.67 -13.52
N LEU A 312 -12.18 -7.91 -13.51
CA LEU A 312 -13.02 -9.05 -13.10
C LEU A 312 -13.42 -8.93 -11.63
N TYR A 313 -12.46 -8.62 -10.74
CA TYR A 313 -12.70 -8.50 -9.30
C TYR A 313 -13.68 -7.37 -8.98
N GLY A 314 -13.51 -6.18 -9.54
CA GLY A 314 -14.38 -5.03 -9.30
C GLY A 314 -15.80 -5.22 -9.81
N ALA A 315 -16.00 -6.10 -10.80
CA ALA A 315 -17.31 -6.47 -11.35
C ALA A 315 -17.99 -7.63 -10.60
N LEU A 316 -17.35 -8.23 -9.57
CA LEU A 316 -17.96 -9.27 -8.75
C LEU A 316 -18.99 -8.67 -7.78
N HIS A 317 -20.11 -9.37 -7.59
CA HIS A 317 -21.14 -8.98 -6.62
C HIS A 317 -20.72 -9.25 -5.17
N LYS A 318 -19.93 -10.30 -4.93
CA LYS A 318 -19.44 -10.66 -3.58
C LYS A 318 -17.94 -10.42 -3.45
N PRO A 319 -17.47 -9.81 -2.33
CA PRO A 319 -16.05 -9.64 -2.08
C PRO A 319 -15.36 -10.98 -1.83
N ILE A 320 -14.17 -11.14 -2.40
CA ILE A 320 -13.29 -12.25 -2.07
C ILE A 320 -12.40 -11.81 -0.91
N SER A 321 -12.15 -12.71 0.03
CA SER A 321 -11.26 -12.39 1.17
C SER A 321 -9.85 -12.01 0.70
N PRO A 322 -9.26 -10.91 1.21
CA PRO A 322 -7.88 -10.54 0.88
C PRO A 322 -6.86 -11.63 1.17
N LEU A 323 -7.11 -12.46 2.20
CA LEU A 323 -6.26 -13.62 2.55
C LEU A 323 -6.29 -14.71 1.48
N VAL A 324 -7.47 -14.99 0.90
CA VAL A 324 -7.61 -15.99 -0.17
C VAL A 324 -6.91 -15.51 -1.43
N LEU A 325 -7.03 -14.22 -1.75
CA LEU A 325 -6.37 -13.62 -2.90
C LEU A 325 -4.85 -13.63 -2.72
N LEU A 326 -4.32 -13.30 -1.54
CA LEU A 326 -2.89 -13.37 -1.24
C LEU A 326 -2.36 -14.80 -1.32
N LEU A 327 -3.09 -15.76 -0.74
CA LEU A 327 -2.74 -17.18 -0.81
C LEU A 327 -2.68 -17.64 -2.26
N GLY A 328 -3.70 -17.33 -3.06
CA GLY A 328 -3.72 -17.64 -4.49
C GLY A 328 -2.56 -17.03 -5.24
N MET A 329 -2.29 -15.73 -5.02
CA MET A 329 -1.15 -15.02 -5.63
C MET A 329 0.18 -15.70 -5.26
N GLY A 330 0.41 -16.02 -3.98
CA GLY A 330 1.63 -16.70 -3.54
C GLY A 330 1.79 -18.08 -4.16
N VAL A 331 0.74 -18.90 -4.13
CA VAL A 331 0.76 -20.26 -4.73
C VAL A 331 1.00 -20.19 -6.24
N LEU A 332 0.37 -19.25 -6.95
CA LEU A 332 0.50 -19.10 -8.40
C LEU A 332 1.83 -18.43 -8.82
N THR A 333 2.56 -17.81 -7.90
CA THR A 333 3.92 -17.32 -8.15
C THR A 333 4.95 -18.48 -8.20
N ILE A 334 4.74 -19.55 -7.43
CA ILE A 334 5.69 -20.68 -7.37
C ILE A 334 5.94 -21.34 -8.74
N PRO A 335 4.94 -21.58 -9.60
CA PRO A 335 5.17 -22.15 -10.94
C PRO A 335 6.09 -21.33 -11.84
N MET A 336 6.28 -20.04 -11.60
CA MET A 336 7.25 -19.22 -12.36
C MET A 336 8.69 -19.74 -12.20
N ALA A 337 8.97 -20.51 -11.16
CA ALA A 337 10.24 -21.21 -10.93
C ALA A 337 10.60 -22.21 -12.05
N PHE A 338 9.62 -22.68 -12.82
CA PHE A 338 9.81 -23.61 -13.92
C PHE A 338 10.00 -22.92 -15.29
N ALA A 339 10.03 -21.58 -15.31
CA ALA A 339 10.25 -20.85 -16.55
C ALA A 339 11.67 -21.06 -17.07
N THR A 340 11.77 -21.44 -18.35
CA THR A 340 13.04 -21.70 -19.03
C THR A 340 13.39 -20.64 -20.07
N ASP A 341 12.41 -19.85 -20.47
CA ASP A 341 12.54 -18.79 -21.46
C ASP A 341 11.53 -17.64 -21.21
N THR A 342 11.65 -16.57 -21.98
CA THR A 342 10.81 -15.38 -21.85
C THR A 342 9.33 -15.67 -22.09
N LEU A 343 9.01 -16.59 -23.02
CA LEU A 343 7.62 -16.93 -23.33
C LEU A 343 6.97 -17.68 -22.18
N SER A 344 7.63 -18.73 -21.66
CA SER A 344 7.16 -19.48 -20.51
C SER A 344 7.04 -18.61 -19.26
N LEU A 345 8.02 -17.72 -19.03
CA LEU A 345 7.99 -16.76 -17.93
C LEU A 345 6.82 -15.78 -18.06
N SER A 346 6.58 -15.25 -19.27
CA SER A 346 5.43 -14.37 -19.54
C SER A 346 4.10 -15.07 -19.31
N LEU A 347 3.95 -16.31 -19.81
CA LEU A 347 2.71 -17.09 -19.64
C LEU A 347 2.46 -17.45 -18.17
N LEU A 348 3.49 -17.89 -17.46
CA LEU A 348 3.38 -18.23 -16.02
C LEU A 348 3.14 -17.00 -15.15
N SER A 349 3.58 -15.83 -15.57
CA SER A 349 3.35 -14.57 -14.85
C SER A 349 1.88 -14.09 -14.91
N ILE A 350 1.11 -14.54 -15.89
CA ILE A 350 -0.31 -14.18 -16.05
C ILE A 350 -1.12 -14.58 -14.81
N ALA A 351 -0.93 -15.79 -14.29
CA ALA A 351 -1.74 -16.33 -13.22
C ALA A 351 -1.61 -15.54 -11.89
N PRO A 352 -0.41 -15.27 -11.35
CA PRO A 352 -0.27 -14.39 -10.19
C PRO A 352 -0.58 -12.93 -10.51
N GLY A 353 -0.28 -12.46 -11.73
CA GLY A 353 -0.65 -11.13 -12.20
C GLY A 353 -2.13 -10.85 -12.11
N LEU A 354 -2.99 -11.80 -12.50
CA LEU A 354 -4.47 -11.70 -12.38
C LEU A 354 -4.93 -11.42 -10.94
N LEU A 355 -4.15 -11.75 -9.92
CA LEU A 355 -4.51 -11.55 -8.51
C LEU A 355 -3.88 -10.29 -7.90
N CYS A 356 -2.97 -9.61 -8.58
CA CYS A 356 -2.25 -8.45 -8.06
C CYS A 356 -3.20 -7.29 -7.71
N ALA A 357 -3.91 -6.71 -8.67
CA ALA A 357 -4.87 -5.63 -8.42
C ALA A 357 -6.02 -6.07 -7.49
N PRO A 358 -6.59 -7.28 -7.58
CA PRO A 358 -7.56 -7.79 -6.63
C PRO A 358 -7.09 -7.81 -5.17
N VAL A 359 -5.88 -8.29 -4.88
CA VAL A 359 -5.33 -8.32 -3.51
C VAL A 359 -5.22 -6.92 -2.92
N LEU A 360 -4.67 -5.98 -3.69
CA LEU A 360 -4.49 -4.58 -3.25
C LEU A 360 -5.82 -3.87 -3.05
N SER A 361 -6.79 -4.11 -3.94
CA SER A 361 -8.14 -3.54 -3.86
C SER A 361 -8.90 -4.08 -2.66
N ALA A 362 -8.94 -5.41 -2.49
CA ALA A 362 -9.64 -6.07 -1.40
C ALA A 362 -9.08 -5.68 -0.03
N ALA A 363 -7.75 -5.58 0.09
CA ALA A 363 -7.10 -5.16 1.33
C ALA A 363 -7.43 -3.70 1.66
N SER A 364 -7.38 -2.79 0.67
CA SER A 364 -7.73 -1.37 0.85
C SER A 364 -9.20 -1.19 1.23
N GLU A 365 -10.12 -1.88 0.55
CA GLU A 365 -11.55 -1.90 0.87
C GLU A 365 -11.77 -2.34 2.32
N LYS A 366 -11.10 -3.43 2.73
CA LYS A 366 -11.25 -3.97 4.08
C LYS A 366 -10.71 -3.04 5.16
N VAL A 367 -9.63 -2.30 4.91
CA VAL A 367 -9.15 -1.25 5.83
C VAL A 367 -10.22 -0.17 6.01
N ALA A 368 -10.84 0.28 4.91
CA ALA A 368 -11.88 1.31 4.94
C ALA A 368 -13.12 0.87 5.74
N ASP A 369 -13.46 -0.44 5.71
CA ASP A 369 -14.59 -1.01 6.44
C ASP A 369 -14.31 -1.23 7.94
N LEU A 370 -13.06 -1.57 8.30
CA LEU A 370 -12.69 -1.95 9.66
C LEU A 370 -12.40 -0.75 10.58
N VAL A 371 -12.19 0.44 10.01
CA VAL A 371 -11.68 1.58 10.77
C VAL A 371 -12.67 2.74 10.73
N PRO A 372 -12.97 3.35 11.91
CA PRO A 372 -13.80 4.54 11.97
C PRO A 372 -13.24 5.65 11.08
N GLU A 373 -14.11 6.42 10.46
CA GLU A 373 -13.76 7.46 9.50
C GLU A 373 -12.73 8.45 10.03
N LYS A 374 -12.85 8.85 11.31
CA LYS A 374 -11.93 9.78 11.99
C LYS A 374 -10.45 9.32 12.01
N ARG A 375 -10.19 8.03 11.77
CA ARG A 375 -8.84 7.43 11.75
C ARG A 375 -8.49 6.74 10.43
N ARG A 376 -9.33 6.90 9.41
CA ARG A 376 -9.17 6.21 8.12
C ARG A 376 -7.89 6.64 7.41
N GLY A 377 -7.51 7.92 7.48
CA GLY A 377 -6.25 8.40 6.92
C GLY A 377 -5.03 7.80 7.62
N GLU A 378 -5.03 7.73 8.96
CA GLU A 378 -3.98 7.05 9.73
C GLU A 378 -3.89 5.56 9.36
N ALA A 379 -5.03 4.87 9.26
CA ALA A 379 -5.09 3.45 8.91
C ALA A 379 -4.60 3.18 7.47
N MET A 380 -4.96 4.04 6.51
CA MET A 380 -4.44 3.96 5.15
C MET A 380 -2.94 4.26 5.08
N GLY A 381 -2.43 5.13 5.96
CA GLY A 381 -1.00 5.33 6.16
C GLY A 381 -0.30 4.06 6.66
N TRP A 382 -0.84 3.38 7.67
CA TRP A 382 -0.32 2.10 8.16
C TRP A 382 -0.39 1.00 7.10
N TYR A 383 -1.47 0.96 6.31
CA TYR A 383 -1.58 0.07 5.15
C TYR A 383 -0.46 0.30 4.14
N GLY A 384 -0.20 1.56 3.80
CA GLY A 384 0.91 1.93 2.93
C GLY A 384 2.27 1.53 3.52
N SER A 385 2.48 1.75 4.84
CA SER A 385 3.70 1.32 5.53
C SER A 385 3.89 -0.19 5.50
N ALA A 386 2.83 -0.96 5.73
CA ALA A 386 2.88 -2.42 5.69
C ALA A 386 3.25 -2.94 4.29
N LEU A 387 2.60 -2.39 3.25
CA LEU A 387 2.90 -2.71 1.85
C LEU A 387 4.37 -2.40 1.52
N THR A 388 4.82 -1.19 1.86
CA THR A 388 6.20 -0.73 1.62
C THR A 388 7.23 -1.56 2.40
N SER A 389 6.92 -1.96 3.63
CA SER A 389 7.79 -2.85 4.41
C SER A 389 7.90 -4.23 3.77
N GLY A 390 6.79 -4.74 3.21
CA GLY A 390 6.80 -5.98 2.42
C GLY A 390 7.72 -5.87 1.20
N VAL A 391 7.61 -4.79 0.44
CA VAL A 391 8.49 -4.50 -0.70
C VAL A 391 9.96 -4.48 -0.27
N ALA A 392 10.28 -3.81 0.85
CA ALA A 392 11.63 -3.71 1.37
C ALA A 392 12.24 -5.07 1.79
N VAL A 393 11.42 -6.03 2.18
CA VAL A 393 11.85 -7.38 2.57
C VAL A 393 11.85 -8.34 1.38
N GLY A 394 10.94 -8.17 0.43
CA GLY A 394 10.73 -9.10 -0.68
C GLY A 394 11.93 -9.22 -1.62
N ALA A 395 12.51 -8.09 -2.02
CA ALA A 395 13.67 -8.08 -2.91
C ALA A 395 14.92 -8.76 -2.28
N PRO A 396 15.34 -8.43 -1.03
CA PRO A 396 16.44 -9.14 -0.38
C PRO A 396 16.17 -10.63 -0.15
N LEU A 397 14.94 -11.01 0.20
CA LEU A 397 14.56 -12.39 0.40
C LEU A 397 14.68 -13.19 -0.90
N ALA A 398 14.18 -12.63 -2.01
CA ALA A 398 14.33 -13.25 -3.32
C ALA A 398 15.80 -13.33 -3.72
N GLY A 399 16.56 -12.23 -3.59
CA GLY A 399 17.99 -12.18 -3.93
C GLY A 399 18.81 -13.23 -3.19
N LEU A 400 18.61 -13.37 -1.88
CA LEU A 400 19.32 -14.38 -1.08
C LEU A 400 19.09 -15.80 -1.61
N LEU A 401 17.87 -16.14 -2.00
CA LEU A 401 17.55 -17.47 -2.53
C LEU A 401 18.00 -17.63 -3.99
N ILE A 402 18.03 -16.55 -4.76
CA ILE A 402 18.60 -16.54 -6.13
C ILE A 402 20.10 -16.79 -6.08
N ASP A 403 20.84 -16.12 -5.17
CA ASP A 403 22.28 -16.26 -5.02
C ASP A 403 22.69 -17.69 -4.60
N THR A 404 21.85 -18.38 -3.82
CA THR A 404 22.15 -19.71 -3.29
C THR A 404 21.60 -20.85 -4.13
N ALA A 405 20.45 -20.68 -4.76
CA ALA A 405 19.74 -21.75 -5.46
C ALA A 405 19.54 -21.47 -6.97
N GLY A 406 19.74 -20.23 -7.41
CA GLY A 406 19.45 -19.77 -8.77
C GLY A 406 18.07 -19.08 -8.89
N PRO A 407 17.72 -18.58 -10.10
CA PRO A 407 16.54 -17.74 -10.31
C PRO A 407 15.22 -18.34 -9.79
N TRP A 408 15.04 -19.65 -9.85
CA TRP A 408 13.85 -20.34 -9.36
C TRP A 408 13.64 -20.16 -7.86
N GLY A 409 14.74 -20.06 -7.09
CA GLY A 409 14.69 -19.87 -5.64
C GLY A 409 13.96 -18.60 -5.23
N GLY A 410 14.09 -17.53 -6.01
CA GLY A 410 13.39 -16.27 -5.77
C GLY A 410 11.87 -16.42 -5.77
N PHE A 411 11.30 -17.05 -6.78
CA PHE A 411 9.86 -17.26 -6.89
C PHE A 411 9.31 -18.17 -5.79
N VAL A 412 10.02 -19.24 -5.46
CA VAL A 412 9.62 -20.18 -4.38
C VAL A 412 9.66 -19.46 -3.03
N ALA A 413 10.68 -18.65 -2.77
CA ALA A 413 10.81 -17.92 -1.51
C ALA A 413 9.63 -16.95 -1.29
N VAL A 414 9.39 -16.08 -2.25
CA VAL A 414 8.37 -15.03 -2.07
C VAL A 414 6.95 -15.55 -2.25
N GLY A 415 6.74 -16.49 -3.18
CA GLY A 415 5.46 -17.18 -3.35
C GLY A 415 5.11 -18.00 -2.10
N GLY A 416 6.08 -18.74 -1.56
CA GLY A 416 5.94 -19.50 -0.30
C GLY A 416 5.67 -18.61 0.90
N ALA A 417 6.39 -17.50 1.06
CA ALA A 417 6.17 -16.55 2.15
C ALA A 417 4.77 -15.92 2.09
N ALA A 418 4.33 -15.48 0.92
CA ALA A 418 2.97 -14.94 0.73
C ALA A 418 1.89 -15.98 1.00
N ALA A 419 2.08 -17.22 0.54
CA ALA A 419 1.17 -18.34 0.80
C ALA A 419 1.11 -18.70 2.30
N LEU A 420 2.23 -18.66 3.01
CA LEU A 420 2.29 -18.87 4.47
C LEU A 420 1.53 -17.78 5.23
N ILE A 421 1.68 -16.52 4.85
CA ILE A 421 0.92 -15.41 5.46
C ILE A 421 -0.58 -15.61 5.20
N GLY A 422 -0.97 -15.97 3.98
CA GLY A 422 -2.36 -16.24 3.59
C GLY A 422 -2.96 -17.39 4.40
N THR A 423 -2.28 -18.53 4.47
CA THR A 423 -2.73 -19.72 5.21
C THR A 423 -2.80 -19.50 6.71
N ALA A 424 -1.78 -18.87 7.30
CA ALA A 424 -1.76 -18.54 8.72
C ALA A 424 -2.92 -17.60 9.11
N GLY A 425 -3.19 -16.59 8.26
CA GLY A 425 -4.31 -15.68 8.44
C GLY A 425 -5.67 -16.39 8.36
N LEU A 426 -5.87 -17.28 7.39
CA LEU A 426 -7.09 -18.08 7.26
C LEU A 426 -7.28 -19.03 8.43
N ALA A 427 -6.22 -19.71 8.87
CA ALA A 427 -6.26 -20.59 10.04
C ALA A 427 -6.64 -19.81 11.32
N ALA A 428 -6.04 -18.64 11.53
CA ALA A 428 -6.38 -17.76 12.65
C ALA A 428 -7.85 -17.33 12.61
N GLN A 429 -8.41 -17.02 11.43
CA GLN A 429 -9.83 -16.69 11.30
C GLN A 429 -10.74 -17.88 11.61
N GLN A 430 -10.38 -19.11 11.17
CA GLN A 430 -11.16 -20.32 11.46
C GLN A 430 -11.17 -20.65 12.96
N VAL A 431 -10.02 -20.56 13.62
CA VAL A 431 -9.92 -20.80 15.07
C VAL A 431 -10.80 -19.80 15.84
N ARG A 432 -10.81 -18.53 15.44
CA ARG A 432 -11.68 -17.52 16.05
C ARG A 432 -13.18 -17.81 15.84
N ARG A 433 -13.58 -18.21 14.62
CA ARG A 433 -14.97 -18.57 14.34
C ARG A 433 -15.45 -19.78 15.17
N ARG A 434 -14.57 -20.76 15.40
CA ARG A 434 -14.88 -21.94 16.23
C ARG A 434 -14.96 -21.61 17.73
N ARG A 435 -14.26 -20.56 18.18
CA ARG A 435 -14.26 -20.10 19.60
C ARG A 435 -15.36 -19.10 19.89
N ALA A 436 -16.00 -18.50 18.87
CA ALA A 436 -17.19 -17.69 19.08
C ALA A 436 -18.33 -18.64 19.52
N PRO A 437 -18.95 -18.44 20.70
CA PRO A 437 -20.08 -19.24 21.11
C PRO A 437 -21.19 -19.11 20.07
N VAL A 438 -21.76 -20.27 19.67
CA VAL A 438 -22.98 -20.32 18.90
C VAL A 438 -24.08 -19.77 19.82
N GLY A 439 -24.43 -18.50 19.60
CA GLY A 439 -25.57 -17.84 20.26
C GLY A 439 -26.81 -18.01 19.42
#